data_00f12c51367a4280a49a1e0e0d5ec638
#
_entry.id   00f12c51367a4280a49a1e0e0d5ec638
#
_cell.length_a   1.000
_cell.length_b   1.000
_cell.length_c   1.000
_cell.angle_alpha   90.00
_cell.angle_beta   90.00
_cell.angle_gamma   90.00
#
_symmetry.space_group_name_H-M   'P 1'
#
loop_
_entity.id
_entity.type
_entity.pdbx_description
1 polymer ?
#
loop_
_entity_poly.entity_id
_entity_poly.type
_entity_poly.pdbx_seq_one_letter_code
_entity_poly.pdbx_strand_id
1 'polypeptide(L)'
;MNLFSKHLWFYIFIISFVFASFGNAQEFRLRAHHLFWKNQEANTEREIDFGRGVSAKILGKYPILRDEGTVRYITQIGTGISAQLGRPELRYYFGILDTDEINAFAAPGGYIFVTRGALILMSNEAQLAGVLAHELAHVDQKHIVRKLKLQSTDRSVTSGIAQVLGGATLSAKIALERLNDLAFKMLMEEGLSKEDEADADQKALEMLTSLGYDPQSYLDYLQSLKPYLEQGQAKVLSKTHPTIIFRYNNLREFIMKNDLENFKGKKNEKRFRNKIATL
;
A
#
# COMPACT_ATOMS: atom_id res chain seq x y z
N MET A 1 -28.56 -69.79 6.01
CA MET A 1 -28.28 -68.43 6.55
C MET A 1 -27.46 -67.71 5.46
N ASN A 2 -28.14 -66.77 4.78
CA ASN A 2 -27.84 -66.35 3.43
C ASN A 2 -26.55 -65.49 3.29
N LEU A 3 -25.72 -65.84 2.31
CA LEU A 3 -24.56 -65.07 1.87
C LEU A 3 -24.93 -63.59 1.54
N PHE A 4 -26.16 -63.32 1.13
CA PHE A 4 -26.69 -61.98 0.81
C PHE A 4 -26.68 -60.99 2.01
N SER A 5 -26.84 -61.47 3.23
CA SER A 5 -26.85 -60.64 4.45
C SER A 5 -25.46 -60.09 4.80
N LYS A 6 -24.40 -60.86 4.56
CA LYS A 6 -23.01 -60.41 4.90
C LYS A 6 -22.50 -59.33 3.96
N HIS A 7 -22.87 -59.37 2.67
CA HIS A 7 -22.45 -58.29 1.74
C HIS A 7 -23.21 -57.00 1.97
N LEU A 8 -24.47 -57.03 2.38
CA LEU A 8 -25.26 -55.86 2.66
C LEU A 8 -24.68 -55.03 3.86
N TRP A 9 -24.26 -55.72 4.93
CA TRP A 9 -23.59 -55.09 6.07
C TRP A 9 -22.24 -54.48 5.73
N PHE A 10 -21.50 -55.10 4.85
CA PHE A 10 -20.19 -54.60 4.37
C PHE A 10 -20.36 -53.32 3.53
N TYR A 11 -21.35 -53.24 2.65
CA TYR A 11 -21.65 -52.06 1.88
C TYR A 11 -22.15 -50.91 2.74
N ILE A 12 -23.01 -51.20 3.73
CA ILE A 12 -23.49 -50.17 4.69
C ILE A 12 -22.32 -49.62 5.50
N PHE A 13 -21.38 -50.48 5.92
CA PHE A 13 -20.18 -50.03 6.67
C PHE A 13 -19.26 -49.18 5.82
N ILE A 14 -19.00 -49.53 4.55
CA ILE A 14 -18.19 -48.74 3.61
C ILE A 14 -18.87 -47.38 3.35
N ILE A 15 -20.17 -47.36 3.08
CA ILE A 15 -20.92 -46.12 2.85
C ILE A 15 -20.89 -45.23 4.10
N SER A 16 -21.07 -45.77 5.30
CA SER A 16 -20.97 -45.01 6.55
C SER A 16 -19.56 -44.44 6.79
N PHE A 17 -18.51 -45.22 6.46
CA PHE A 17 -17.12 -44.77 6.61
C PHE A 17 -16.76 -43.66 5.60
N VAL A 18 -17.26 -43.78 4.37
CA VAL A 18 -17.08 -42.74 3.34
C VAL A 18 -17.81 -41.45 3.75
N PHE A 19 -19.05 -41.52 4.21
CA PHE A 19 -19.81 -40.37 4.68
C PHE A 19 -19.16 -39.70 5.92
N ALA A 20 -18.65 -40.49 6.86
CA ALA A 20 -17.92 -39.98 8.03
C ALA A 20 -16.64 -39.27 7.63
N SER A 21 -15.92 -39.78 6.63
CA SER A 21 -14.70 -39.17 6.09
C SER A 21 -14.97 -37.84 5.35
N PHE A 22 -16.09 -37.76 4.62
CA PHE A 22 -16.51 -36.51 3.95
C PHE A 22 -16.97 -35.45 4.97
N GLY A 23 -17.70 -35.82 6.02
CA GLY A 23 -18.12 -34.92 7.10
C GLY A 23 -16.91 -34.29 7.80
N ASN A 24 -15.91 -35.12 8.14
CA ASN A 24 -14.67 -34.64 8.77
C ASN A 24 -13.85 -33.72 7.85
N ALA A 25 -13.79 -33.99 6.55
CA ALA A 25 -13.09 -33.15 5.58
C ALA A 25 -13.76 -31.78 5.40
N GLN A 26 -15.09 -31.74 5.39
CA GLN A 26 -15.85 -30.49 5.30
C GLN A 26 -15.69 -29.64 6.58
N GLU A 27 -15.79 -30.26 7.74
CA GLU A 27 -15.59 -29.57 9.02
C GLU A 27 -14.15 -29.06 9.17
N PHE A 28 -13.17 -29.84 8.74
CA PHE A 28 -11.77 -29.39 8.69
C PHE A 28 -11.58 -28.21 7.76
N ARG A 29 -12.19 -28.19 6.58
CA ARG A 29 -12.14 -27.06 5.64
C ARG A 29 -12.76 -25.80 6.23
N LEU A 30 -13.92 -25.94 6.89
CA LEU A 30 -14.59 -24.82 7.56
C LEU A 30 -13.76 -24.25 8.72
N ARG A 31 -13.16 -25.11 9.53
CA ARG A 31 -12.25 -24.70 10.62
C ARG A 31 -10.99 -24.04 10.07
N ALA A 32 -10.37 -24.61 9.05
CA ALA A 32 -9.18 -24.03 8.40
C ALA A 32 -9.49 -22.68 7.79
N HIS A 33 -10.64 -22.54 7.11
CA HIS A 33 -11.11 -21.27 6.56
C HIS A 33 -11.35 -20.22 7.67
N HIS A 34 -12.03 -20.59 8.73
CA HIS A 34 -12.27 -19.70 9.88
C HIS A 34 -10.97 -19.24 10.54
N LEU A 35 -10.02 -20.14 10.76
CA LEU A 35 -8.70 -19.82 11.33
C LEU A 35 -7.89 -18.93 10.38
N PHE A 36 -7.96 -19.16 9.08
CA PHE A 36 -7.30 -18.33 8.07
C PHE A 36 -7.81 -16.89 8.14
N TRP A 37 -9.12 -16.67 8.09
CA TRP A 37 -9.72 -15.33 8.15
C TRP A 37 -9.45 -14.64 9.49
N LYS A 38 -9.57 -15.34 10.60
CA LYS A 38 -9.24 -14.80 11.92
C LYS A 38 -7.77 -14.37 12.03
N ASN A 39 -6.84 -15.13 11.46
CA ASN A 39 -5.43 -14.77 11.43
C ASN A 39 -5.16 -13.58 10.51
N GLN A 40 -5.88 -13.48 9.39
CA GLN A 40 -5.76 -12.36 8.46
C GLN A 40 -6.28 -11.07 9.10
N GLU A 41 -7.44 -11.10 9.75
CA GLU A 41 -8.02 -9.97 10.48
C GLU A 41 -7.05 -9.47 11.57
N ALA A 42 -6.55 -10.36 12.42
CA ALA A 42 -5.57 -10.02 13.45
C ALA A 42 -4.27 -9.44 12.87
N ASN A 43 -3.82 -9.89 11.69
CA ASN A 43 -2.65 -9.34 11.01
C ASN A 43 -2.94 -7.94 10.44
N THR A 44 -4.15 -7.69 9.97
CA THR A 44 -4.58 -6.38 9.47
C THR A 44 -4.66 -5.35 10.60
N GLU A 45 -5.27 -5.70 11.72
CA GLU A 45 -5.32 -4.81 12.90
C GLU A 45 -3.92 -4.41 13.38
N ARG A 46 -3.00 -5.39 13.44
CA ARG A 46 -1.60 -5.14 13.80
C ARG A 46 -0.90 -4.22 12.80
N GLU A 47 -1.13 -4.40 11.51
CA GLU A 47 -0.59 -3.53 10.47
C GLU A 47 -1.14 -2.09 10.61
N ILE A 48 -2.42 -1.94 10.95
CA ILE A 48 -3.04 -0.63 11.20
C ILE A 48 -2.40 0.05 12.42
N ASP A 49 -2.22 -0.67 13.53
CA ASP A 49 -1.59 -0.12 14.74
C ASP A 49 -0.13 0.26 14.50
N PHE A 50 0.60 -0.56 13.78
CA PHE A 50 1.96 -0.25 13.33
C PHE A 50 1.98 1.03 12.47
N GLY A 51 1.12 1.11 11.45
CA GLY A 51 1.03 2.27 10.59
C GLY A 51 0.60 3.54 11.33
N ARG A 52 -0.24 3.43 12.34
CA ARG A 52 -0.60 4.55 13.24
C ARG A 52 0.62 5.09 13.97
N GLY A 53 1.47 4.20 14.48
CA GLY A 53 2.73 4.59 15.12
C GLY A 53 3.70 5.30 14.17
N VAL A 54 3.86 4.77 12.95
CA VAL A 54 4.69 5.39 11.90
C VAL A 54 4.11 6.76 11.50
N SER A 55 2.80 6.85 11.33
CA SER A 55 2.11 8.10 10.97
C SER A 55 2.26 9.17 12.06
N ALA A 56 2.21 8.77 13.34
CA ALA A 56 2.45 9.68 14.45
C ALA A 56 3.85 10.29 14.41
N LYS A 57 4.89 9.51 14.00
CA LYS A 57 6.25 10.02 13.81
C LYS A 57 6.36 10.97 12.62
N ILE A 58 5.66 10.69 11.51
CA ILE A 58 5.58 11.60 10.36
C ILE A 58 4.95 12.93 10.78
N LEU A 59 3.82 12.89 11.50
CA LEU A 59 3.12 14.08 12.01
C LEU A 59 3.87 14.80 13.12
N GLY A 60 4.77 14.13 13.83
CA GLY A 60 5.70 14.73 14.77
C GLY A 60 6.81 15.53 14.09
N LYS A 61 7.15 15.19 12.84
CA LYS A 61 8.14 15.92 12.03
C LYS A 61 7.53 17.02 11.17
N TYR A 62 6.36 16.77 10.60
CA TYR A 62 5.68 17.68 9.68
C TYR A 62 4.30 18.08 10.21
N PRO A 63 3.99 19.37 10.31
CA PRO A 63 2.64 19.80 10.64
C PRO A 63 1.62 19.33 9.60
N ILE A 64 0.39 19.09 10.02
CA ILE A 64 -0.71 18.80 9.10
C ILE A 64 -1.34 20.11 8.60
N LEU A 65 -1.52 20.22 7.30
CA LEU A 65 -2.24 21.33 6.68
C LEU A 65 -3.75 21.15 6.91
N ARG A 66 -4.40 22.18 7.49
CA ARG A 66 -5.83 22.16 7.82
C ARG A 66 -6.66 22.95 6.80
N ASP A 67 -6.50 22.63 5.51
CA ASP A 67 -7.40 23.12 4.46
C ASP A 67 -8.43 22.02 4.14
N GLU A 68 -9.63 22.15 4.72
CA GLU A 68 -10.69 21.15 4.58
C GLU A 68 -11.09 20.92 3.11
N GLY A 69 -11.05 21.97 2.28
CA GLY A 69 -11.42 21.89 0.87
C GLY A 69 -10.47 21.01 0.09
N THR A 70 -9.17 21.25 0.23
CA THR A 70 -8.11 20.50 -0.44
C THR A 70 -7.96 19.11 0.14
N VAL A 71 -8.01 18.91 1.46
CA VAL A 71 -7.98 17.59 2.11
C VAL A 71 -9.13 16.73 1.63
N ARG A 72 -10.35 17.25 1.58
CA ARG A 72 -11.53 16.54 1.06
C ARG A 72 -11.34 16.14 -0.40
N TYR A 73 -10.80 17.02 -1.22
CA TYR A 73 -10.55 16.77 -2.63
C TYR A 73 -9.54 15.62 -2.83
N ILE A 74 -8.40 15.66 -2.13
CA ILE A 74 -7.40 14.59 -2.18
C ILE A 74 -7.99 13.27 -1.68
N THR A 75 -8.76 13.32 -0.59
CA THR A 75 -9.44 12.14 -0.04
C THR A 75 -10.41 11.52 -1.05
N GLN A 76 -11.17 12.32 -1.79
CA GLN A 76 -12.08 11.81 -2.82
C GLN A 76 -11.33 11.08 -3.94
N ILE A 77 -10.23 11.66 -4.44
CA ILE A 77 -9.40 11.03 -5.48
C ILE A 77 -8.77 9.75 -4.94
N GLY A 78 -8.11 9.81 -3.80
CA GLY A 78 -7.44 8.67 -3.19
C GLY A 78 -8.40 7.52 -2.84
N THR A 79 -9.61 7.84 -2.35
CA THR A 79 -10.66 6.83 -2.09
C THR A 79 -11.12 6.16 -3.41
N GLY A 80 -11.28 6.95 -4.48
CA GLY A 80 -11.62 6.39 -5.78
C GLY A 80 -10.55 5.43 -6.31
N ILE A 81 -9.27 5.77 -6.12
CA ILE A 81 -8.15 4.91 -6.52
C ILE A 81 -8.08 3.67 -5.61
N SER A 82 -8.24 3.83 -4.30
CA SER A 82 -8.13 2.71 -3.34
C SER A 82 -9.19 1.62 -3.55
N ALA A 83 -10.32 1.94 -4.20
CA ALA A 83 -11.32 0.96 -4.59
C ALA A 83 -10.82 -0.08 -5.64
N GLN A 84 -9.67 0.18 -6.30
CA GLN A 84 -9.02 -0.75 -7.22
C GLN A 84 -8.07 -1.73 -6.53
N LEU A 85 -7.81 -1.53 -5.23
CA LEU A 85 -6.85 -2.33 -4.48
C LEU A 85 -7.44 -3.65 -3.97
N GLY A 86 -6.57 -4.63 -3.79
CA GLY A 86 -6.93 -5.96 -3.28
C GLY A 86 -7.12 -6.05 -1.75
N ARG A 87 -7.27 -4.90 -1.08
CA ARG A 87 -7.31 -4.82 0.39
C ARG A 87 -8.56 -4.12 0.93
N PRO A 88 -9.75 -4.71 0.74
CA PRO A 88 -11.02 -4.13 1.18
C PRO A 88 -11.14 -4.02 2.72
N GLU A 89 -10.30 -4.74 3.47
CA GLU A 89 -10.23 -4.70 4.93
C GLU A 89 -9.57 -3.42 5.47
N LEU A 90 -8.84 -2.65 4.63
CA LEU A 90 -8.19 -1.42 5.03
C LEU A 90 -9.09 -0.20 4.79
N ARG A 91 -9.06 0.73 5.73
CA ARG A 91 -9.45 2.12 5.50
C ARG A 91 -8.22 2.93 5.09
N TYR A 92 -8.39 3.76 4.07
CA TYR A 92 -7.33 4.65 3.61
C TYR A 92 -7.58 6.08 4.11
N TYR A 93 -6.54 6.69 4.64
CA TYR A 93 -6.56 8.04 5.20
C TYR A 93 -5.56 8.92 4.45
N PHE A 94 -6.00 10.11 4.05
CA PHE A 94 -5.20 11.02 3.26
C PHE A 94 -4.99 12.32 4.03
N GLY A 95 -3.73 12.78 4.07
CA GLY A 95 -3.35 14.02 4.74
C GLY A 95 -2.39 14.85 3.89
N ILE A 96 -2.40 16.18 4.12
CA ILE A 96 -1.45 17.10 3.51
C ILE A 96 -0.48 17.55 4.59
N LEU A 97 0.82 17.39 4.34
CA LEU A 97 1.86 17.89 5.22
C LEU A 97 2.23 19.32 4.84
N ASP A 98 2.19 20.23 5.81
CA ASP A 98 2.50 21.65 5.61
C ASP A 98 4.01 21.87 5.60
N THR A 99 4.63 21.55 4.48
CA THR A 99 6.04 21.74 4.20
C THR A 99 6.26 21.99 2.72
N ASP A 100 7.30 22.76 2.37
CA ASP A 100 7.73 23.01 1.00
C ASP A 100 8.58 21.86 0.43
N GLU A 101 8.96 20.88 1.24
CA GLU A 101 9.61 19.67 0.74
C GLU A 101 8.73 18.99 -0.30
N ILE A 102 9.32 18.53 -1.40
CA ILE A 102 8.60 17.80 -2.46
C ILE A 102 8.66 16.30 -2.11
N ASN A 103 7.56 15.75 -1.60
CA ASN A 103 7.47 14.32 -1.29
C ASN A 103 6.02 13.84 -1.09
N ALA A 104 5.86 12.50 -1.04
CA ALA A 104 4.68 11.81 -0.54
C ALA A 104 5.14 10.62 0.32
N PHE A 105 4.26 10.08 1.14
CA PHE A 105 4.59 8.99 2.05
C PHE A 105 3.40 8.05 2.20
N ALA A 106 3.68 6.75 2.17
CA ALA A 106 2.73 5.70 2.48
C ALA A 106 3.16 4.95 3.75
N ALA A 107 2.45 5.13 4.85
CA ALA A 107 2.66 4.30 6.03
C ALA A 107 1.76 3.04 5.96
N PRO A 108 2.21 1.89 6.51
CA PRO A 108 1.40 0.68 6.58
C PRO A 108 -0.01 0.94 7.13
N GLY A 109 -0.98 0.06 6.85
CA GLY A 109 -2.33 0.21 7.38
C GLY A 109 -3.19 1.30 6.73
N GLY A 110 -2.72 1.92 5.61
CA GLY A 110 -3.55 2.79 4.78
C GLY A 110 -3.40 4.29 5.00
N TYR A 111 -2.30 4.76 5.60
CA TYR A 111 -2.06 6.19 5.83
C TYR A 111 -1.19 6.80 4.72
N ILE A 112 -1.77 7.72 3.95
CA ILE A 112 -1.13 8.37 2.80
C ILE A 112 -1.00 9.87 3.08
N PHE A 113 0.20 10.39 2.89
CA PHE A 113 0.51 11.80 3.05
C PHE A 113 1.14 12.37 1.78
N VAL A 114 0.72 13.58 1.39
CA VAL A 114 1.33 14.35 0.31
C VAL A 114 1.76 15.69 0.88
N THR A 115 2.95 16.16 0.56
CA THR A 115 3.42 17.47 1.01
C THR A 115 2.79 18.60 0.19
N ARG A 116 2.64 19.78 0.79
CA ARG A 116 2.22 21.01 0.10
C ARG A 116 3.14 21.30 -1.09
N GLY A 117 4.47 21.17 -0.92
CA GLY A 117 5.45 21.37 -1.98
C GLY A 117 5.23 20.45 -3.18
N ALA A 118 4.89 19.16 -2.96
CA ALA A 118 4.56 18.25 -4.06
C ALA A 118 3.27 18.66 -4.79
N LEU A 119 2.23 19.08 -4.05
CA LEU A 119 0.96 19.51 -4.63
C LEU A 119 1.10 20.77 -5.51
N ILE A 120 1.85 21.76 -5.04
CA ILE A 120 2.09 23.02 -5.78
C ILE A 120 2.84 22.75 -7.09
N LEU A 121 3.71 21.76 -7.13
CA LEU A 121 4.45 21.39 -8.33
C LEU A 121 3.58 20.70 -9.39
N MET A 122 2.47 20.08 -8.99
CA MET A 122 1.60 19.38 -9.92
C MET A 122 0.78 20.34 -10.78
N SER A 123 0.59 19.98 -12.05
CA SER A 123 -0.13 20.80 -13.05
C SER A 123 -1.58 20.39 -13.24
N ASN A 124 -1.94 19.14 -12.87
CA ASN A 124 -3.27 18.58 -13.09
C ASN A 124 -3.59 17.44 -12.12
N GLU A 125 -4.87 17.04 -12.10
CA GLU A 125 -5.37 15.99 -11.22
C GLU A 125 -4.81 14.60 -11.54
N ALA A 126 -4.48 14.32 -12.81
CA ALA A 126 -3.92 13.02 -13.18
C ALA A 126 -2.51 12.84 -12.60
N GLN A 127 -1.73 13.93 -12.43
CA GLN A 127 -0.45 13.89 -11.73
C GLN A 127 -0.63 13.55 -10.25
N LEU A 128 -1.59 14.20 -9.59
CA LEU A 128 -1.95 13.88 -8.21
C LEU A 128 -2.43 12.44 -8.07
N ALA A 129 -3.30 12.00 -8.98
CA ALA A 129 -3.79 10.63 -9.00
C ALA A 129 -2.64 9.62 -9.18
N GLY A 130 -1.65 9.93 -10.01
CA GLY A 130 -0.44 9.10 -10.20
C GLY A 130 0.38 8.94 -8.93
N VAL A 131 0.64 10.05 -8.24
CA VAL A 131 1.36 10.01 -6.94
C VAL A 131 0.56 9.24 -5.89
N LEU A 132 -0.74 9.50 -5.76
CA LEU A 132 -1.57 8.77 -4.80
C LEU A 132 -1.66 7.28 -5.13
N ALA A 133 -1.76 6.92 -6.40
CA ALA A 133 -1.77 5.52 -6.85
C ALA A 133 -0.45 4.80 -6.52
N HIS A 134 0.68 5.47 -6.70
CA HIS A 134 2.00 4.96 -6.34
C HIS A 134 2.10 4.69 -4.83
N GLU A 135 1.71 5.65 -4.00
CA GLU A 135 1.71 5.49 -2.54
C GLU A 135 0.75 4.38 -2.08
N LEU A 136 -0.43 4.31 -2.68
CA LEU A 136 -1.41 3.26 -2.41
C LEU A 136 -0.89 1.87 -2.83
N ALA A 137 -0.14 1.77 -3.92
CA ALA A 137 0.50 0.52 -4.33
C ALA A 137 1.53 0.03 -3.30
N HIS A 138 2.30 0.94 -2.68
CA HIS A 138 3.22 0.56 -1.59
C HIS A 138 2.49 -0.06 -0.40
N VAL A 139 1.29 0.42 -0.04
CA VAL A 139 0.47 -0.17 1.02
C VAL A 139 -0.11 -1.51 0.59
N ASP A 140 -0.67 -1.58 -0.63
CA ASP A 140 -1.30 -2.80 -1.19
C ASP A 140 -0.29 -3.95 -1.23
N GLN A 141 0.91 -3.69 -1.73
CA GLN A 141 2.01 -4.66 -1.86
C GLN A 141 2.81 -4.86 -0.55
N LYS A 142 2.49 -4.12 0.51
CA LYS A 142 3.14 -4.21 1.84
C LYS A 142 4.66 -4.01 1.79
N HIS A 143 5.17 -3.12 0.93
CA HIS A 143 6.61 -2.97 0.68
C HIS A 143 7.42 -2.72 1.95
N ILE A 144 6.98 -1.79 2.82
CA ILE A 144 7.65 -1.50 4.10
C ILE A 144 7.65 -2.74 5.00
N VAL A 145 6.50 -3.41 5.13
CA VAL A 145 6.38 -4.60 5.99
C VAL A 145 7.27 -5.73 5.51
N ARG A 146 7.34 -5.95 4.18
CA ARG A 146 8.22 -6.96 3.55
C ARG A 146 9.70 -6.63 3.81
N LYS A 147 10.11 -5.38 3.58
CA LYS A 147 11.49 -4.94 3.77
C LYS A 147 11.95 -5.08 5.23
N LEU A 148 11.09 -4.73 6.19
CA LEU A 148 11.37 -4.93 7.61
C LEU A 148 11.57 -6.40 7.98
N LYS A 149 10.79 -7.31 7.41
CA LYS A 149 10.96 -8.76 7.61
C LYS A 149 12.29 -9.27 7.04
N LEU A 150 12.73 -8.75 5.90
CA LEU A 150 13.97 -9.13 5.25
C LEU A 150 15.21 -8.59 5.95
N GLN A 151 15.11 -7.39 6.56
CA GLN A 151 16.23 -6.76 7.27
C GLN A 151 16.41 -7.28 8.70
N SER A 152 15.41 -7.95 9.27
CA SER A 152 15.53 -8.51 10.60
C SER A 152 16.37 -9.79 10.57
N THR A 153 17.64 -9.68 10.93
CA THR A 153 18.54 -10.83 11.17
C THR A 153 18.23 -11.55 12.48
N ASP A 154 17.43 -10.95 13.34
CA ASP A 154 17.00 -11.50 14.62
C ASP A 154 15.76 -12.38 14.41
N ARG A 155 15.93 -13.70 14.61
CA ARG A 155 14.84 -14.70 14.56
C ARG A 155 13.70 -14.35 15.53
N SER A 156 13.97 -13.59 16.58
CA SER A 156 12.97 -13.07 17.51
C SER A 156 12.06 -12.03 16.85
N VAL A 157 12.58 -11.22 15.93
CA VAL A 157 11.81 -10.21 15.18
C VAL A 157 10.98 -10.85 14.06
N THR A 158 11.49 -11.88 13.37
CA THR A 158 10.75 -12.56 12.29
C THR A 158 9.60 -13.45 12.78
N SER A 159 9.79 -14.14 13.91
CA SER A 159 8.70 -14.81 14.62
C SER A 159 7.86 -13.82 15.45
N GLY A 160 8.43 -12.68 15.77
CA GLY A 160 7.97 -11.69 16.71
C GLY A 160 7.20 -10.52 16.11
N ILE A 161 7.28 -10.22 14.78
CA ILE A 161 6.42 -9.15 14.25
C ILE A 161 4.96 -9.49 14.52
N ALA A 162 4.54 -10.73 14.33
CA ALA A 162 3.20 -11.17 14.69
C ALA A 162 2.94 -11.20 16.21
N GLN A 163 3.95 -11.54 17.04
CA GLN A 163 3.83 -11.53 18.50
C GLN A 163 4.01 -10.14 19.10
N VAL A 164 4.94 -9.35 18.56
CA VAL A 164 5.21 -7.97 18.97
C VAL A 164 4.02 -7.07 18.72
N LEU A 165 3.40 -7.19 17.55
CA LEU A 165 2.22 -6.41 17.19
C LEU A 165 0.95 -6.83 17.94
N GLY A 166 0.93 -7.97 18.66
CA GLY A 166 -0.23 -8.46 19.42
C GLY A 166 -0.03 -8.56 20.92
N GLY A 167 1.15 -8.21 21.44
CA GLY A 167 1.48 -8.36 22.87
C GLY A 167 1.20 -7.10 23.70
N ALA A 168 0.44 -7.26 24.80
CA ALA A 168 0.25 -6.20 25.80
C ALA A 168 1.46 -6.00 26.73
N THR A 169 2.54 -6.78 26.56
CA THR A 169 3.74 -6.74 27.43
C THR A 169 4.61 -5.52 27.14
N LEU A 170 5.38 -5.08 28.12
CA LEU A 170 6.35 -3.98 27.98
C LEU A 170 7.37 -4.27 26.87
N SER A 171 7.87 -5.49 26.77
CA SER A 171 8.79 -5.92 25.72
C SER A 171 8.18 -5.83 24.32
N ALA A 172 6.91 -6.18 24.16
CA ALA A 172 6.20 -6.02 22.88
C ALA A 172 6.04 -4.55 22.49
N LYS A 173 5.74 -3.66 23.43
CA LYS A 173 5.66 -2.22 23.19
C LYS A 173 6.99 -1.62 22.76
N ILE A 174 8.09 -2.00 23.42
CA ILE A 174 9.46 -1.55 23.07
C ILE A 174 9.82 -2.04 21.65
N ALA A 175 9.49 -3.29 21.32
CA ALA A 175 9.79 -3.84 20.01
C ALA A 175 8.94 -3.18 18.90
N LEU A 176 7.67 -2.85 19.18
CA LEU A 176 6.83 -2.09 18.26
C LEU A 176 7.40 -0.69 18.00
N GLU A 177 7.86 0.00 19.06
CA GLU A 177 8.48 1.32 18.93
C GLU A 177 9.73 1.27 18.06
N ARG A 178 10.60 0.28 18.23
CA ARG A 178 11.76 0.06 17.35
C ARG A 178 11.38 -0.19 15.90
N LEU A 179 10.30 -0.94 15.64
CA LEU A 179 9.79 -1.15 14.29
C LEU A 179 9.27 0.15 13.69
N ASN A 180 8.58 0.97 14.48
CA ASN A 180 8.12 2.29 14.05
C ASN A 180 9.31 3.21 13.69
N ASP A 181 10.40 3.18 14.47
CA ASP A 181 11.63 3.93 14.17
C ASP A 181 12.29 3.46 12.88
N LEU A 182 12.39 2.15 12.68
CA LEU A 182 12.96 1.58 11.45
C LEU A 182 12.12 1.94 10.22
N ALA A 183 10.79 1.82 10.30
CA ALA A 183 9.91 2.20 9.21
C ALA A 183 9.97 3.70 8.91
N PHE A 184 10.00 4.54 9.95
CA PHE A 184 10.16 5.99 9.79
C PHE A 184 11.50 6.33 9.13
N LYS A 185 12.59 5.66 9.53
CA LYS A 185 13.91 5.83 8.90
C LYS A 185 13.90 5.41 7.42
N MET A 186 13.23 4.31 7.08
CA MET A 186 13.04 3.91 5.68
C MET A 186 12.32 4.98 4.87
N LEU A 187 11.24 5.55 5.42
CA LEU A 187 10.45 6.58 4.77
C LEU A 187 11.15 7.94 4.64
N MET A 188 12.17 8.22 5.47
CA MET A 188 12.84 9.52 5.51
C MET A 188 14.27 9.50 4.96
N GLU A 189 14.95 8.35 4.97
CA GLU A 189 16.40 8.30 4.76
C GLU A 189 16.88 7.20 3.81
N GLU A 190 16.24 6.02 3.81
CA GLU A 190 16.78 4.83 3.12
C GLU A 190 16.04 4.47 1.83
N GLY A 191 14.72 4.76 1.76
CA GLY A 191 13.85 4.39 0.65
C GLY A 191 13.59 2.89 0.53
N LEU A 192 12.92 2.51 -0.54
CA LEU A 192 12.61 1.14 -0.90
C LEU A 192 13.56 0.62 -2.00
N SER A 193 13.43 -0.63 -2.41
CA SER A 193 14.25 -1.18 -3.48
C SER A 193 13.79 -0.66 -4.86
N LYS A 194 14.65 -0.77 -5.87
CA LYS A 194 14.27 -0.42 -7.25
C LYS A 194 13.13 -1.29 -7.76
N GLU A 195 13.10 -2.53 -7.34
CA GLU A 195 12.05 -3.50 -7.68
C GLU A 195 10.72 -3.12 -7.05
N ASP A 196 10.70 -2.71 -5.76
CA ASP A 196 9.51 -2.23 -5.08
C ASP A 196 8.98 -0.93 -5.72
N GLU A 197 9.87 -0.02 -6.15
CA GLU A 197 9.50 1.21 -6.86
C GLU A 197 8.91 0.91 -8.24
N ALA A 198 9.52 -0.01 -9.00
CA ALA A 198 9.01 -0.42 -10.32
C ALA A 198 7.64 -1.10 -10.22
N ASP A 199 7.44 -1.94 -9.20
CA ASP A 199 6.17 -2.59 -8.93
C ASP A 199 5.08 -1.56 -8.58
N ALA A 200 5.38 -0.60 -7.70
CA ALA A 200 4.47 0.48 -7.34
C ALA A 200 4.13 1.37 -8.55
N ASP A 201 5.11 1.70 -9.38
CA ASP A 201 4.92 2.51 -10.58
C ASP A 201 4.04 1.82 -11.62
N GLN A 202 4.28 0.53 -11.89
CA GLN A 202 3.45 -0.25 -12.81
C GLN A 202 2.01 -0.31 -12.30
N LYS A 203 1.82 -0.63 -11.03
CA LYS A 203 0.50 -0.70 -10.40
C LYS A 203 -0.21 0.66 -10.46
N ALA A 204 0.52 1.76 -10.27
CA ALA A 204 -0.03 3.10 -10.40
C ALA A 204 -0.57 3.37 -11.82
N LEU A 205 0.17 3.01 -12.88
CA LEU A 205 -0.31 3.17 -14.25
C LEU A 205 -1.53 2.30 -14.55
N GLU A 206 -1.59 1.06 -14.05
CA GLU A 206 -2.75 0.19 -14.19
C GLU A 206 -4.00 0.82 -13.55
N MET A 207 -3.87 1.37 -12.33
CA MET A 207 -4.95 2.06 -11.65
C MET A 207 -5.38 3.35 -12.36
N LEU A 208 -4.43 4.17 -12.82
CA LEU A 208 -4.72 5.40 -13.59
C LEU A 208 -5.52 5.10 -14.84
N THR A 209 -5.06 4.15 -15.65
CA THR A 209 -5.72 3.80 -16.93
C THR A 209 -7.09 3.20 -16.71
N SER A 210 -7.27 2.34 -15.69
CA SER A 210 -8.57 1.76 -15.37
C SER A 210 -9.61 2.79 -14.92
N LEU A 211 -9.15 3.88 -14.27
CA LEU A 211 -9.98 5.00 -13.85
C LEU A 211 -10.14 6.09 -14.93
N GLY A 212 -9.51 5.90 -16.10
CA GLY A 212 -9.58 6.82 -17.22
C GLY A 212 -8.76 8.11 -17.02
N TYR A 213 -7.75 8.11 -16.17
CA TYR A 213 -6.76 9.17 -16.08
C TYR A 213 -5.69 9.02 -17.17
N ASP A 214 -5.11 10.14 -17.57
CA ASP A 214 -4.01 10.18 -18.54
C ASP A 214 -2.71 9.64 -17.89
N PRO A 215 -2.19 8.47 -18.32
CA PRO A 215 -0.98 7.89 -17.75
C PRO A 215 0.27 8.73 -18.02
N GLN A 216 0.31 9.47 -19.15
CA GLN A 216 1.43 10.34 -19.51
C GLN A 216 1.63 11.45 -18.46
N SER A 217 0.55 11.92 -17.83
CA SER A 217 0.63 12.94 -16.79
C SER A 217 1.50 12.52 -15.61
N TYR A 218 1.52 11.24 -15.24
CA TYR A 218 2.39 10.75 -14.16
C TYR A 218 3.88 10.80 -14.56
N LEU A 219 4.19 10.44 -15.80
CA LEU A 219 5.55 10.58 -16.33
C LEU A 219 5.99 12.05 -16.38
N ASP A 220 5.09 12.94 -16.82
CA ASP A 220 5.34 14.39 -16.86
C ASP A 220 5.66 14.94 -15.47
N TYR A 221 4.93 14.45 -14.42
CA TYR A 221 5.25 14.81 -13.05
C TYR A 221 6.64 14.35 -12.63
N LEU A 222 7.01 13.08 -12.89
CA LEU A 222 8.35 12.58 -12.58
C LEU A 222 9.44 13.39 -13.29
N GLN A 223 9.19 13.79 -14.53
CA GLN A 223 10.12 14.62 -15.30
C GLN A 223 10.25 16.02 -14.70
N SER A 224 9.16 16.61 -14.20
CA SER A 224 9.17 17.93 -13.55
C SER A 224 9.96 17.98 -12.25
N LEU A 225 10.22 16.82 -11.61
CA LEU A 225 11.02 16.70 -10.40
C LEU A 225 12.54 16.88 -10.65
N LYS A 226 13.00 16.67 -11.89
CA LYS A 226 14.42 16.65 -12.22
C LYS A 226 15.19 17.92 -11.80
N PRO A 227 14.73 19.15 -12.10
CA PRO A 227 15.43 20.37 -11.66
C PRO A 227 15.56 20.49 -10.14
N TYR A 228 14.53 20.07 -9.40
CA TYR A 228 14.50 20.13 -7.93
C TYR A 228 15.45 19.13 -7.28
N LEU A 229 15.65 17.97 -7.91
CA LEU A 229 16.62 16.97 -7.49
C LEU A 229 18.05 17.47 -7.71
N GLU A 230 18.33 18.05 -8.87
CA GLU A 230 19.63 18.62 -9.24
C GLU A 230 20.02 19.80 -8.32
N GLN A 231 19.06 20.61 -7.91
CA GLN A 231 19.24 21.74 -6.98
C GLN A 231 19.23 21.33 -5.50
N GLY A 232 19.02 20.05 -5.19
CA GLY A 232 18.98 19.53 -3.83
C GLY A 232 17.73 19.96 -3.03
N GLN A 233 16.67 20.43 -3.69
CA GLN A 233 15.41 20.84 -3.05
C GLN A 233 14.48 19.67 -2.73
N ALA A 234 14.72 18.50 -3.33
CA ALA A 234 13.97 17.27 -3.11
C ALA A 234 14.85 16.19 -2.43
N LYS A 235 15.56 16.54 -1.36
CA LYS A 235 16.53 15.65 -0.68
C LYS A 235 15.91 14.36 -0.13
N VAL A 236 14.75 14.46 0.52
CA VAL A 236 14.09 13.29 1.09
C VAL A 236 13.62 12.39 -0.05
N LEU A 237 12.94 12.95 -1.06
CA LEU A 237 12.47 12.21 -2.23
C LEU A 237 13.62 11.45 -2.94
N SER A 238 14.79 12.10 -3.12
CA SER A 238 15.94 11.47 -3.78
C SER A 238 16.53 10.27 -3.03
N LYS A 239 16.35 10.24 -1.71
CA LYS A 239 16.78 9.13 -0.85
C LYS A 239 15.73 8.02 -0.78
N THR A 240 14.47 8.42 -0.73
CA THR A 240 13.35 7.50 -0.45
C THR A 240 12.79 6.87 -1.71
N HIS A 241 12.88 7.56 -2.85
CA HIS A 241 12.46 7.06 -4.17
C HIS A 241 13.62 7.19 -5.18
N PRO A 242 14.58 6.28 -5.15
CA PRO A 242 15.80 6.42 -5.94
C PRO A 242 15.54 6.37 -7.44
N THR A 243 16.33 7.18 -8.13
CA THR A 243 16.49 7.22 -9.60
C THR A 243 15.21 7.47 -10.39
N ILE A 244 14.73 8.71 -10.34
CA ILE A 244 13.64 9.21 -11.22
C ILE A 244 13.88 8.80 -12.69
N ILE A 245 15.13 8.80 -13.17
CA ILE A 245 15.47 8.36 -14.52
C ILE A 245 15.11 6.88 -14.74
N PHE A 246 15.41 6.00 -13.77
CA PHE A 246 15.08 4.59 -13.86
C PHE A 246 13.55 4.40 -13.86
N ARG A 247 12.83 5.07 -12.96
CA ARG A 247 11.37 5.02 -12.88
C ARG A 247 10.73 5.52 -14.18
N TYR A 248 11.17 6.67 -14.69
CA TYR A 248 10.69 7.25 -15.94
C TYR A 248 10.87 6.29 -17.13
N ASN A 249 12.04 5.66 -17.26
CA ASN A 249 12.31 4.72 -18.34
C ASN A 249 11.44 3.48 -18.26
N ASN A 250 11.27 2.89 -17.07
CA ASN A 250 10.41 1.73 -16.86
C ASN A 250 8.93 2.04 -17.16
N LEU A 251 8.44 3.19 -16.69
CA LEU A 251 7.07 3.62 -16.97
C LEU A 251 6.84 3.88 -18.46
N ARG A 252 7.81 4.50 -19.14
CA ARG A 252 7.75 4.71 -20.58
C ARG A 252 7.69 3.39 -21.34
N GLU A 253 8.54 2.43 -20.98
CA GLU A 253 8.53 1.09 -21.55
C GLU A 253 7.19 0.39 -21.32
N PHE A 254 6.63 0.50 -20.12
CA PHE A 254 5.30 -0.03 -19.79
C PHE A 254 4.20 0.57 -20.66
N ILE A 255 4.20 1.91 -20.85
CA ILE A 255 3.25 2.62 -21.72
C ILE A 255 3.34 2.12 -23.17
N MET A 256 4.56 2.00 -23.71
CA MET A 256 4.78 1.50 -25.08
C MET A 256 4.33 0.04 -25.22
N LYS A 257 4.68 -0.82 -24.28
CA LYS A 257 4.36 -2.26 -24.33
C LYS A 257 2.86 -2.54 -24.24
N ASN A 258 2.10 -1.65 -23.62
CA ASN A 258 0.65 -1.79 -23.42
C ASN A 258 -0.18 -0.88 -24.35
N ASP A 259 0.43 -0.32 -25.41
CA ASP A 259 -0.24 0.55 -26.40
C ASP A 259 -0.95 1.77 -25.78
N LEU A 260 -0.44 2.28 -24.65
CA LEU A 260 -1.03 3.40 -23.91
C LEU A 260 -0.54 4.77 -24.39
N GLU A 261 0.35 4.86 -25.38
CA GLU A 261 0.90 6.12 -25.90
C GLU A 261 -0.20 7.05 -26.45
N ASN A 262 -1.25 6.48 -27.01
CA ASN A 262 -2.41 7.20 -27.55
C ASN A 262 -3.63 7.20 -26.64
N PHE A 263 -3.47 6.77 -25.39
CA PHE A 263 -4.56 6.73 -24.43
C PHE A 263 -4.99 8.15 -24.06
N LYS A 264 -6.22 8.52 -24.42
CA LYS A 264 -6.79 9.84 -24.14
C LYS A 264 -7.48 9.84 -22.77
N GLY A 265 -6.69 9.95 -21.73
CA GLY A 265 -7.18 10.01 -20.36
C GLY A 265 -7.55 11.44 -19.90
N LYS A 266 -8.24 11.52 -18.77
CA LYS A 266 -8.64 12.78 -18.14
C LYS A 266 -7.45 13.38 -17.39
N LYS A 267 -7.19 14.67 -17.61
CA LYS A 267 -6.20 15.46 -16.83
C LYS A 267 -6.84 16.31 -15.73
N ASN A 268 -8.07 16.76 -15.96
CA ASN A 268 -8.86 17.60 -15.03
C ASN A 268 -8.11 18.83 -14.50
N GLU A 269 -7.34 19.51 -15.33
CA GLU A 269 -6.46 20.64 -14.95
C GLU A 269 -7.21 21.79 -14.27
N LYS A 270 -8.35 22.22 -14.82
CA LYS A 270 -9.15 23.33 -14.27
C LYS A 270 -9.65 22.99 -12.86
N ARG A 271 -10.15 21.74 -12.68
CA ARG A 271 -10.63 21.27 -11.39
C ARG A 271 -9.50 21.26 -10.36
N PHE A 272 -8.35 20.71 -10.73
CA PHE A 272 -7.17 20.66 -9.87
C PHE A 272 -6.72 22.06 -9.45
N ARG A 273 -6.48 22.96 -10.40
CA ARG A 273 -6.04 24.34 -10.12
C ARG A 273 -6.99 25.07 -9.17
N ASN A 274 -8.30 24.92 -9.36
CA ASN A 274 -9.29 25.56 -8.47
C ASN A 274 -9.26 25.00 -7.04
N LYS A 275 -8.83 23.75 -6.87
CA LYS A 275 -8.81 23.07 -5.56
C LYS A 275 -7.53 23.30 -4.77
N ILE A 276 -6.40 23.56 -5.45
CA ILE A 276 -5.13 23.84 -4.80
C ILE A 276 -4.76 25.32 -4.78
N ALA A 277 -5.63 26.23 -5.30
CA ALA A 277 -5.35 27.66 -5.40
C ALA A 277 -5.16 28.35 -4.04
N THR A 278 -5.56 27.71 -2.95
CA THR A 278 -5.44 28.22 -1.57
C THR A 278 -4.17 27.74 -0.86
N LEU A 279 -3.36 26.86 -1.47
CA LEU A 279 -2.09 26.37 -0.94
C LEU A 279 -0.96 27.34 -1.23
#